data_f140441df9f13444ee8efa71720f96d3
#
_entry.id   f140441df9f13444ee8efa71720f96d3
#
_cell.length_a   1.000
_cell.length_b   1.000
_cell.length_c   1.000
_cell.angle_alpha   90.00
_cell.angle_beta   90.00
_cell.angle_gamma   90.00
#
_symmetry.space_group_name_H-M   'P 1'
#
loop_
_entity.id
_entity.type
_entity.pdbx_description
1 polymer ?
#
loop_
_entity_poly.entity_id
_entity_poly.type
_entity_poly.pdbx_seq_one_letter_code
_entity_poly.pdbx_strand_id
1 'polypeptide(L)'
;MPERPGLRAQLARAVTAAERAADARISERLRRRRGWSLTVVPYVGHGTAARAKVRARVVLRRQDARRSGPLAVLLTNLAHYLTTEVAGEPVTVEMAGHAVRVAADGEGYADATLEPPGLSPGWHPVTFRLDGPARSVEGRVLVVDPAARIGVVSDIDDTIIQTGLTRLVEAVRTTLFVTEEARVPIAGAAELYQALVAGDGGRAPVFYVSTGAWNLHAVLERFLARHNFPTGPLLMTDWGPGGSWLFREGSMLFTSRVITALIDEHPQLRWVLVGDSGQHDPEAYAAVIRARPGRVHAAYIREVPPRLPARTARVHELAAEAGRLGVPMLLLRDSIVAAEHACTLGLLDPEQVKVIRRAATGSG
;
A
#
# COMPACT_ATOMS: atom_id res chain seq x y z
N MET A 1 -37.33 0.69 -15.85
CA MET A 1 -37.21 -0.76 -15.52
C MET A 1 -35.72 -1.06 -15.40
N PRO A 2 -35.23 -1.63 -14.28
CA PRO A 2 -33.80 -1.96 -14.17
C PRO A 2 -33.47 -3.10 -15.16
N GLU A 3 -32.47 -2.92 -15.98
CA GLU A 3 -31.96 -3.94 -16.90
C GLU A 3 -31.53 -5.20 -16.12
N ARG A 4 -32.00 -6.36 -16.58
CA ARG A 4 -31.58 -7.65 -16.01
C ARG A 4 -30.09 -7.85 -16.25
N PRO A 5 -29.29 -8.17 -15.23
CA PRO A 5 -27.87 -8.41 -15.38
C PRO A 5 -27.64 -9.58 -16.35
N GLY A 6 -26.74 -9.36 -17.33
CA GLY A 6 -26.45 -10.37 -18.36
C GLY A 6 -25.98 -11.69 -17.75
N LEU A 7 -26.16 -12.80 -18.49
CA LEU A 7 -25.86 -14.18 -18.06
C LEU A 7 -24.45 -14.34 -17.45
N ARG A 8 -23.45 -13.62 -17.98
CA ARG A 8 -22.07 -13.58 -17.45
C ARG A 8 -22.00 -13.00 -16.04
N ALA A 9 -22.78 -11.95 -15.74
CA ALA A 9 -22.82 -11.34 -14.41
C ALA A 9 -23.54 -12.24 -13.39
N GLN A 10 -24.52 -13.01 -13.83
CA GLN A 10 -25.23 -13.98 -12.98
C GLN A 10 -24.34 -15.20 -12.66
N LEU A 11 -23.63 -15.74 -13.66
CA LEU A 11 -22.66 -16.82 -13.47
C LEU A 11 -21.51 -16.40 -12.52
N ALA A 12 -20.97 -15.22 -12.70
CA ALA A 12 -19.92 -14.69 -11.83
C ALA A 12 -20.40 -14.55 -10.37
N ARG A 13 -21.61 -14.01 -10.14
CA ARG A 13 -22.21 -13.94 -8.80
C ARG A 13 -22.43 -15.32 -8.18
N ALA A 14 -22.83 -16.30 -8.97
CA ALA A 14 -23.03 -17.67 -8.50
C ALA A 14 -21.71 -18.35 -8.11
N VAL A 15 -20.64 -18.16 -8.91
CA VAL A 15 -19.29 -18.67 -8.60
C VAL A 15 -18.77 -18.02 -7.32
N THR A 16 -18.84 -16.71 -7.19
CA THR A 16 -18.41 -15.99 -5.98
C THR A 16 -19.21 -16.41 -4.73
N ALA A 17 -20.52 -16.66 -4.88
CA ALA A 17 -21.36 -17.14 -3.78
C ALA A 17 -20.98 -18.57 -3.36
N ALA A 18 -20.66 -19.44 -4.31
CA ALA A 18 -20.22 -20.82 -4.04
C ALA A 18 -18.84 -20.86 -3.37
N GLU A 19 -17.89 -20.02 -3.81
CA GLU A 19 -16.57 -19.86 -3.17
C GLU A 19 -16.71 -19.37 -1.72
N ARG A 20 -17.49 -18.32 -1.48
CA ARG A 20 -17.76 -17.80 -0.13
C ARG A 20 -18.41 -18.85 0.78
N ALA A 21 -19.34 -19.66 0.25
CA ALA A 21 -19.98 -20.73 1.01
C ALA A 21 -18.97 -21.86 1.36
N ALA A 22 -18.03 -22.17 0.46
CA ALA A 22 -16.98 -23.14 0.70
C ALA A 22 -16.01 -22.62 1.77
N ASP A 23 -15.56 -21.37 1.68
CA ASP A 23 -14.66 -20.74 2.63
C ASP A 23 -15.29 -20.63 4.03
N ALA A 24 -16.57 -20.26 4.12
CA ALA A 24 -17.30 -20.24 5.38
C ALA A 24 -17.36 -21.62 6.05
N ARG A 25 -17.59 -22.70 5.26
CA ARG A 25 -17.60 -24.08 5.78
C ARG A 25 -16.21 -24.54 6.25
N ILE A 26 -15.16 -24.16 5.52
CA ILE A 26 -13.76 -24.45 5.89
C ILE A 26 -13.41 -23.71 7.18
N SER A 27 -13.74 -22.42 7.27
CA SER A 27 -13.51 -21.58 8.44
C SER A 27 -14.21 -22.15 9.68
N GLU A 28 -15.48 -22.54 9.56
CA GLU A 28 -16.23 -23.14 10.66
C GLU A 28 -15.65 -24.48 11.12
N ARG A 29 -15.17 -25.33 10.21
CA ARG A 29 -14.48 -26.58 10.56
C ARG A 29 -13.15 -26.33 11.26
N LEU A 30 -12.37 -25.32 10.81
CA LEU A 30 -11.09 -24.97 11.40
C LEU A 30 -11.26 -24.31 12.78
N ARG A 31 -12.29 -23.50 13.00
CA ARG A 31 -12.63 -22.92 14.32
C ARG A 31 -12.82 -24.01 15.40
N ARG A 32 -13.37 -25.16 15.02
CA ARG A 32 -13.61 -26.30 15.93
C ARG A 32 -12.38 -27.17 16.18
N ARG A 33 -11.29 -26.98 15.41
CA ARG A 33 -10.05 -27.74 15.58
C ARG A 33 -9.16 -27.13 16.65
N ARG A 34 -8.62 -27.96 17.55
CA ARG A 34 -7.62 -27.52 18.54
C ARG A 34 -6.40 -26.90 17.84
N GLY A 35 -5.91 -25.79 18.39
CA GLY A 35 -4.72 -25.10 17.90
C GLY A 35 -5.01 -24.00 16.86
N TRP A 36 -6.27 -23.81 16.43
CA TRP A 36 -6.66 -22.67 15.59
C TRP A 36 -7.32 -21.59 16.45
N SER A 37 -6.98 -20.35 16.19
CA SER A 37 -7.55 -19.21 16.89
C SER A 37 -7.87 -18.07 15.94
N LEU A 38 -9.00 -17.45 16.20
CA LEU A 38 -9.39 -16.21 15.53
C LEU A 38 -8.47 -15.09 16.00
N THR A 39 -7.99 -14.28 15.07
CA THR A 39 -7.17 -13.09 15.35
C THR A 39 -7.46 -11.99 14.35
N VAL A 40 -7.09 -10.76 14.72
CA VAL A 40 -7.12 -9.61 13.84
C VAL A 40 -5.71 -9.28 13.40
N VAL A 41 -5.53 -8.96 12.13
CA VAL A 41 -4.29 -8.41 11.56
C VAL A 41 -4.58 -6.95 11.23
N PRO A 42 -4.10 -6.00 12.05
CA PRO A 42 -4.30 -4.58 11.77
C PRO A 42 -3.37 -4.10 10.66
N TYR A 43 -3.84 -3.16 9.87
CA TYR A 43 -3.04 -2.42 8.90
C TYR A 43 -2.86 -0.98 9.37
N VAL A 44 -1.82 -0.31 8.89
CA VAL A 44 -1.57 1.09 9.24
C VAL A 44 -2.68 1.95 8.66
N GLY A 45 -3.42 2.62 9.56
CA GLY A 45 -4.47 3.56 9.18
C GLY A 45 -3.94 4.96 8.91
N HIS A 46 -4.80 5.80 8.36
CA HIS A 46 -4.49 7.22 8.15
C HIS A 46 -5.72 8.10 8.39
N GLY A 47 -5.49 9.39 8.52
CA GLY A 47 -6.59 10.33 8.66
C GLY A 47 -6.14 11.77 8.88
N THR A 48 -7.12 12.58 9.27
CA THR A 48 -7.00 14.00 9.61
C THR A 48 -7.28 14.20 11.09
N ALA A 49 -7.18 15.42 11.58
CA ALA A 49 -7.54 15.77 12.96
C ALA A 49 -9.00 15.42 13.33
N ALA A 50 -9.90 15.25 12.35
CA ALA A 50 -11.33 14.99 12.57
C ALA A 50 -11.75 13.56 12.23
N ARG A 51 -10.95 12.81 11.49
CA ARG A 51 -11.33 11.50 10.96
C ARG A 51 -10.14 10.56 10.84
N ALA A 52 -10.32 9.33 11.28
CA ALA A 52 -9.35 8.25 11.13
C ALA A 52 -9.96 7.09 10.34
N LYS A 53 -9.30 6.64 9.30
CA LYS A 53 -9.64 5.46 8.50
C LYS A 53 -8.72 4.33 8.89
N VAL A 54 -9.28 3.22 9.27
CA VAL A 54 -8.55 2.03 9.70
C VAL A 54 -9.09 0.80 9.01
N ARG A 55 -8.20 -0.13 8.74
CA ARG A 55 -8.50 -1.43 8.16
C ARG A 55 -7.81 -2.51 8.98
N ALA A 56 -8.47 -3.63 9.15
CA ALA A 56 -7.87 -4.84 9.68
C ALA A 56 -8.44 -6.05 8.96
N ARG A 57 -7.79 -7.20 9.08
CA ARG A 57 -8.30 -8.46 8.53
C ARG A 57 -8.52 -9.48 9.64
N VAL A 58 -9.68 -10.10 9.66
CA VAL A 58 -10.01 -11.19 10.58
C VAL A 58 -9.63 -12.52 9.94
N VAL A 59 -8.76 -13.24 10.60
CA VAL A 59 -8.21 -14.51 10.10
C VAL A 59 -8.17 -15.58 11.16
N LEU A 60 -8.26 -16.84 10.74
CA LEU A 60 -7.94 -17.99 11.58
C LEU A 60 -6.46 -18.31 11.47
N ARG A 61 -5.78 -18.35 12.60
CA ARG A 61 -4.35 -18.62 12.69
C ARG A 61 -4.09 -19.84 13.59
N ARG A 62 -3.14 -20.69 13.18
CA ARG A 62 -2.69 -21.82 14.01
C ARG A 62 -1.69 -21.32 15.05
N GLN A 63 -1.91 -21.66 16.33
CA GLN A 63 -1.09 -21.19 17.46
C GLN A 63 0.27 -21.91 17.57
N ASP A 64 0.43 -23.09 16.97
CA ASP A 64 1.59 -23.98 17.21
C ASP A 64 2.81 -23.75 16.30
N ALA A 65 2.89 -22.62 15.59
CA ALA A 65 3.94 -22.38 14.61
C ALA A 65 5.24 -21.76 15.20
N ARG A 66 5.64 -22.16 16.43
CA ARG A 66 7.03 -21.96 16.87
C ARG A 66 7.89 -23.11 16.32
N ARG A 67 8.27 -23.03 15.07
CA ARG A 67 9.27 -23.93 14.49
C ARG A 67 10.51 -23.10 14.19
N SER A 68 11.68 -23.54 14.66
CA SER A 68 12.98 -22.96 14.41
C SER A 68 13.66 -23.68 13.24
N GLY A 69 14.23 -22.93 12.30
CA GLY A 69 14.96 -23.45 11.14
C GLY A 69 14.51 -22.84 9.80
N PRO A 70 15.33 -22.87 8.75
CA PRO A 70 15.00 -22.24 7.47
C PRO A 70 13.75 -22.82 6.79
N LEU A 71 13.51 -24.12 6.93
CA LEU A 71 12.29 -24.78 6.45
C LEU A 71 11.05 -24.33 7.24
N ALA A 72 11.23 -23.96 8.50
CA ALA A 72 10.16 -23.49 9.36
C ALA A 72 9.78 -22.04 9.08
N VAL A 73 10.74 -21.20 8.73
CA VAL A 73 10.47 -19.84 8.23
C VAL A 73 9.67 -19.91 6.94
N LEU A 74 10.04 -20.82 6.04
CA LEU A 74 9.31 -21.09 4.81
C LEU A 74 7.86 -21.54 5.10
N LEU A 75 7.68 -22.51 5.97
CA LEU A 75 6.36 -23.03 6.36
C LEU A 75 5.56 -22.01 7.16
N THR A 76 6.20 -21.13 7.92
CA THR A 76 5.55 -20.03 8.65
C THR A 76 5.10 -18.95 7.68
N ASN A 77 5.92 -18.60 6.71
CA ASN A 77 5.53 -17.67 5.65
C ASN A 77 4.38 -18.26 4.82
N LEU A 78 4.46 -19.53 4.42
CA LEU A 78 3.38 -20.23 3.74
C LEU A 78 2.10 -20.31 4.61
N ALA A 79 2.22 -20.52 5.91
CA ALA A 79 1.09 -20.49 6.84
C ALA A 79 0.47 -19.10 7.00
N HIS A 80 1.23 -18.02 6.82
CA HIS A 80 0.69 -16.65 6.73
C HIS A 80 -0.15 -16.43 5.47
N TYR A 81 0.12 -17.19 4.39
CA TYR A 81 -0.69 -17.20 3.17
C TYR A 81 -1.88 -18.16 3.22
N LEU A 82 -1.80 -19.20 4.06
CA LEU A 82 -2.87 -20.17 4.30
C LEU A 82 -3.78 -19.76 5.47
N THR A 83 -3.79 -18.45 5.84
CA THR A 83 -4.80 -17.95 6.78
C THR A 83 -6.17 -18.05 6.15
N THR A 84 -7.07 -18.74 6.81
CA THR A 84 -8.46 -18.79 6.37
C THR A 84 -9.16 -17.51 6.81
N GLU A 85 -9.68 -16.79 5.87
CA GLU A 85 -10.43 -15.56 6.06
C GLU A 85 -11.75 -15.83 6.78
N VAL A 86 -12.17 -14.89 7.62
CA VAL A 86 -13.40 -15.04 8.39
C VAL A 86 -14.34 -13.88 8.12
N ALA A 87 -15.36 -14.17 7.34
CA ALA A 87 -16.42 -13.22 7.03
C ALA A 87 -17.42 -13.08 8.19
N GLY A 88 -18.04 -11.90 8.27
CA GLY A 88 -19.13 -11.62 9.18
C GLY A 88 -18.76 -11.48 10.66
N GLU A 89 -17.49 -11.63 11.01
CA GLU A 89 -17.03 -11.50 12.39
C GLU A 89 -17.12 -10.05 12.86
N PRO A 90 -17.79 -9.78 14.00
CA PRO A 90 -17.85 -8.44 14.55
C PRO A 90 -16.51 -8.03 15.15
N VAL A 91 -16.07 -6.85 14.79
CA VAL A 91 -14.84 -6.21 15.30
C VAL A 91 -15.22 -4.86 15.92
N THR A 92 -14.86 -4.66 17.17
CA THR A 92 -14.92 -3.35 17.80
C THR A 92 -13.59 -2.65 17.61
N VAL A 93 -13.63 -1.45 17.04
CA VAL A 93 -12.46 -0.62 16.78
C VAL A 93 -12.52 0.58 17.72
N GLU A 94 -11.46 0.78 18.50
CA GLU A 94 -11.41 1.84 19.54
C GLU A 94 -10.20 2.73 19.31
N MET A 95 -10.40 4.05 19.35
CA MET A 95 -9.35 5.05 19.23
C MET A 95 -9.75 6.33 19.95
N ALA A 96 -8.87 6.91 20.77
CA ALA A 96 -9.08 8.17 21.49
C ALA A 96 -10.44 8.26 22.24
N GLY A 97 -10.86 7.17 22.88
CA GLY A 97 -12.13 7.10 23.62
C GLY A 97 -13.38 6.89 22.76
N HIS A 98 -13.24 6.80 21.45
CA HIS A 98 -14.34 6.51 20.52
C HIS A 98 -14.28 5.04 20.08
N ALA A 99 -15.44 4.40 19.96
CA ALA A 99 -15.57 3.03 19.53
C ALA A 99 -16.61 2.90 18.41
N VAL A 100 -16.26 2.11 17.39
CA VAL A 100 -17.17 1.75 16.30
C VAL A 100 -17.16 0.23 16.18
N ARG A 101 -18.33 -0.37 15.98
CA ARG A 101 -18.45 -1.81 15.73
C ARG A 101 -18.76 -2.02 14.25
N VAL A 102 -17.94 -2.84 13.58
CA VAL A 102 -18.08 -3.21 12.18
C VAL A 102 -18.08 -4.72 12.03
N ALA A 103 -18.68 -5.24 10.98
CA ALA A 103 -18.57 -6.65 10.63
C ALA A 103 -17.51 -6.81 9.54
N ALA A 104 -16.70 -7.85 9.66
CA ALA A 104 -15.78 -8.22 8.59
C ALA A 104 -16.55 -8.59 7.32
N ASP A 105 -16.08 -8.12 6.16
CA ASP A 105 -16.68 -8.42 4.87
C ASP A 105 -16.46 -9.87 4.41
N GLY A 106 -16.85 -10.20 3.17
CA GLY A 106 -16.71 -11.54 2.60
C GLY A 106 -15.27 -12.06 2.51
N GLU A 107 -14.29 -11.18 2.58
CA GLU A 107 -12.85 -11.46 2.52
C GLU A 107 -12.15 -11.27 3.88
N GLY A 108 -12.94 -11.06 4.93
CA GLY A 108 -12.48 -10.89 6.29
C GLY A 108 -11.97 -9.48 6.62
N TYR A 109 -12.17 -8.48 5.76
CA TYR A 109 -11.75 -7.11 6.06
C TYR A 109 -12.77 -6.40 6.94
N ALA A 110 -12.26 -5.77 7.99
CA ALA A 110 -12.98 -4.88 8.87
C ALA A 110 -12.50 -3.44 8.61
N ASP A 111 -13.28 -2.69 7.83
CA ASP A 111 -13.03 -1.29 7.55
C ASP A 111 -13.84 -0.43 8.50
N ALA A 112 -13.21 0.51 9.17
CA ALA A 112 -13.86 1.45 10.05
C ALA A 112 -13.39 2.88 9.81
N THR A 113 -14.32 3.82 9.96
CA THR A 113 -14.03 5.24 10.06
C THR A 113 -14.44 5.70 11.44
N LEU A 114 -13.48 6.28 12.18
CA LEU A 114 -13.72 6.89 13.48
C LEU A 114 -13.64 8.41 13.31
N GLU A 115 -14.47 9.13 14.05
CA GLU A 115 -14.52 10.59 14.05
C GLU A 115 -14.30 11.15 15.48
N PRO A 116 -13.16 10.88 16.11
CA PRO A 116 -12.82 11.43 17.39
C PRO A 116 -12.49 12.91 17.24
N PRO A 117 -12.94 13.78 18.17
CA PRO A 117 -12.67 15.20 18.07
C PRO A 117 -11.18 15.51 18.33
N GLY A 118 -10.58 16.34 17.48
CA GLY A 118 -9.33 17.02 17.78
C GLY A 118 -8.11 16.11 17.92
N LEU A 119 -7.94 15.13 17.04
CA LEU A 119 -6.71 14.34 17.01
C LEU A 119 -5.50 15.23 16.71
N SER A 120 -4.47 15.13 17.55
CA SER A 120 -3.18 15.77 17.28
C SER A 120 -2.50 15.14 16.05
N PRO A 121 -1.65 15.88 15.33
CA PRO A 121 -0.82 15.31 14.29
C PRO A 121 0.11 14.21 14.82
N GLY A 122 0.39 13.21 13.98
CA GLY A 122 1.32 12.13 14.30
C GLY A 122 0.67 10.77 14.47
N TRP A 123 1.36 9.87 15.14
CA TRP A 123 0.96 8.48 15.31
C TRP A 123 0.05 8.28 16.51
N HIS A 124 -1.07 7.60 16.31
CA HIS A 124 -2.02 7.26 17.35
C HIS A 124 -2.25 5.75 17.41
N PRO A 125 -2.37 5.14 18.61
CA PRO A 125 -2.78 3.77 18.76
C PRO A 125 -4.27 3.62 18.41
N VAL A 126 -4.59 2.48 17.80
CA VAL A 126 -5.96 2.01 17.57
C VAL A 126 -6.06 0.56 18.06
N THR A 127 -7.14 0.22 18.74
CA THR A 127 -7.36 -1.12 19.26
C THR A 127 -8.47 -1.80 18.48
N PHE A 128 -8.19 -3.00 18.00
CA PHE A 128 -9.18 -3.89 17.38
C PHE A 128 -9.51 -5.02 18.35
N ARG A 129 -10.78 -5.21 18.67
CA ARG A 129 -11.25 -6.22 19.60
C ARG A 129 -12.28 -7.14 18.94
N LEU A 130 -12.07 -8.44 19.04
CA LEU A 130 -13.04 -9.46 18.71
C LEU A 130 -13.92 -9.79 19.91
N ASP A 131 -15.14 -10.24 19.66
CA ASP A 131 -16.01 -10.77 20.72
C ASP A 131 -15.41 -12.05 21.34
N GLY A 132 -15.62 -12.24 22.62
CA GLY A 132 -15.15 -13.42 23.36
C GLY A 132 -13.92 -13.17 24.26
N PRO A 133 -13.23 -14.21 24.78
CA PRO A 133 -12.17 -14.04 25.75
C PRO A 133 -11.04 -13.18 25.18
N ALA A 134 -10.99 -11.96 25.68
CA ALA A 134 -10.04 -10.87 25.54
C ALA A 134 -8.93 -11.04 24.48
N ARG A 135 -9.24 -10.81 23.22
CA ARG A 135 -8.23 -10.65 22.19
C ARG A 135 -8.37 -9.27 21.56
N SER A 136 -7.63 -8.33 22.12
CA SER A 136 -7.39 -7.04 21.50
C SER A 136 -6.03 -7.09 20.79
N VAL A 137 -5.98 -6.44 19.62
CA VAL A 137 -4.74 -6.24 18.86
C VAL A 137 -4.60 -4.75 18.63
N GLU A 138 -3.42 -4.23 18.89
CA GLU A 138 -3.11 -2.83 18.65
C GLU A 138 -2.62 -2.65 17.21
N GLY A 139 -3.17 -1.63 16.56
CA GLY A 139 -2.69 -1.05 15.32
C GLY A 139 -2.29 0.41 15.54
N ARG A 140 -1.97 1.10 14.46
CA ARG A 140 -1.60 2.52 14.50
C ARG A 140 -2.19 3.29 13.33
N VAL A 141 -2.44 4.58 13.57
CA VAL A 141 -3.01 5.52 12.61
C VAL A 141 -2.09 6.72 12.49
N LEU A 142 -1.78 7.11 11.26
CA LEU A 142 -1.10 8.37 10.98
C LEU A 142 -2.13 9.49 10.80
N VAL A 143 -2.21 10.40 11.75
CA VAL A 143 -2.95 11.65 11.59
C VAL A 143 -2.04 12.67 10.90
N VAL A 144 -2.40 13.02 9.67
CA VAL A 144 -1.60 13.93 8.85
C VAL A 144 -1.63 15.35 9.47
N ASP A 145 -0.45 15.94 9.59
CA ASP A 145 -0.29 17.29 10.12
C ASP A 145 -0.97 18.31 9.17
N PRO A 146 -1.92 19.13 9.66
CA PRO A 146 -2.55 20.16 8.86
C PRO A 146 -1.55 21.24 8.38
N ALA A 147 -0.39 21.38 9.04
CA ALA A 147 0.69 22.28 8.63
C ALA A 147 1.63 21.66 7.60
N ALA A 148 1.50 20.37 7.29
CA ALA A 148 2.25 19.73 6.20
C ALA A 148 1.86 20.36 4.87
N ARG A 149 2.86 20.58 4.00
CA ARG A 149 2.68 21.21 2.68
C ARG A 149 2.82 20.25 1.54
N ILE A 150 3.60 19.19 1.73
CA ILE A 150 3.80 18.15 0.74
C ILE A 150 3.38 16.79 1.29
N GLY A 151 2.98 15.90 0.39
CA GLY A 151 2.82 14.49 0.66
C GLY A 151 3.53 13.68 -0.42
N VAL A 152 3.98 12.49 -0.07
CA VAL A 152 4.62 11.57 -1.01
C VAL A 152 3.72 10.37 -1.21
N VAL A 153 3.45 10.00 -2.46
CA VAL A 153 2.87 8.72 -2.81
C VAL A 153 3.89 7.93 -3.62
N SER A 154 4.18 6.73 -3.17
CA SER A 154 5.14 5.84 -3.82
C SER A 154 4.50 4.50 -4.15
N ASP A 155 4.70 4.01 -5.39
CA ASP A 155 4.61 2.60 -5.67
C ASP A 155 5.76 1.84 -4.99
N ILE A 156 5.66 0.53 -4.91
CA ILE A 156 6.63 -0.34 -4.23
C ILE A 156 7.45 -1.17 -5.21
N ASP A 157 6.77 -1.90 -6.08
CA ASP A 157 7.42 -2.88 -6.95
C ASP A 157 8.21 -2.16 -8.06
N ASP A 158 9.49 -2.51 -8.22
CA ASP A 158 10.44 -1.83 -9.12
C ASP A 158 10.64 -0.31 -8.89
N THR A 159 9.97 0.26 -7.90
CA THR A 159 10.10 1.67 -7.46
C THR A 159 10.99 1.81 -6.24
N ILE A 160 10.78 1.00 -5.20
CA ILE A 160 11.61 0.96 -3.98
C ILE A 160 12.29 -0.38 -3.77
N ILE A 161 11.76 -1.46 -4.34
CA ILE A 161 12.33 -2.82 -4.33
C ILE A 161 12.80 -3.15 -5.74
N GLN A 162 14.04 -3.59 -5.87
CA GLN A 162 14.53 -4.11 -7.14
C GLN A 162 14.03 -5.54 -7.34
N THR A 163 12.99 -5.73 -8.15
CA THR A 163 12.44 -7.06 -8.46
C THR A 163 13.11 -7.70 -9.67
N GLY A 164 13.72 -6.89 -10.56
CA GLY A 164 14.54 -7.33 -11.68
C GLY A 164 13.82 -8.05 -12.81
N LEU A 165 12.51 -8.27 -12.70
CA LEU A 165 11.74 -9.01 -13.71
C LEU A 165 10.27 -8.60 -13.70
N THR A 166 9.84 -7.90 -14.71
CA THR A 166 8.43 -7.56 -15.00
C THR A 166 7.49 -8.78 -15.11
N ARG A 167 8.05 -10.00 -15.18
CA ARG A 167 7.35 -11.29 -15.13
C ARG A 167 7.38 -11.96 -13.76
N LEU A 168 8.16 -11.45 -12.80
CA LEU A 168 8.28 -12.05 -11.47
C LEU A 168 7.18 -11.58 -10.51
N VAL A 169 6.47 -10.53 -10.82
CA VAL A 169 5.24 -10.20 -10.07
C VAL A 169 4.24 -11.36 -10.18
N GLU A 170 4.14 -12.02 -11.34
CA GLU A 170 3.38 -13.26 -11.48
C GLU A 170 4.07 -14.47 -10.85
N ALA A 171 5.39 -14.58 -10.90
CA ALA A 171 6.16 -15.67 -10.29
C ALA A 171 6.38 -15.47 -8.79
N VAL A 172 6.47 -14.25 -8.27
CA VAL A 172 6.43 -13.96 -6.82
C VAL A 172 5.04 -14.23 -6.25
N ARG A 173 3.97 -14.13 -7.04
CA ARG A 173 2.63 -14.65 -6.70
C ARG A 173 2.60 -16.17 -6.54
N THR A 174 3.41 -16.91 -7.32
CA THR A 174 3.52 -18.36 -7.23
C THR A 174 4.73 -18.84 -6.44
N THR A 175 5.77 -18.01 -6.28
CA THR A 175 7.00 -18.37 -5.58
C THR A 175 7.26 -17.40 -4.43
N LEU A 176 6.45 -17.48 -3.40
CA LEU A 176 6.58 -16.95 -2.04
C LEU A 176 7.90 -17.29 -1.33
N PHE A 177 8.89 -17.74 -2.07
CA PHE A 177 10.12 -18.34 -1.61
C PHE A 177 11.34 -17.43 -1.70
N VAL A 178 11.17 -16.20 -2.17
CA VAL A 178 12.27 -15.22 -2.07
C VAL A 178 12.30 -14.75 -0.61
N THR A 179 13.31 -15.17 0.10
CA THR A 179 13.57 -14.74 1.48
C THR A 179 13.60 -13.22 1.55
N GLU A 180 13.19 -12.63 2.67
CA GLU A 180 13.26 -11.17 2.90
C GLU A 180 14.65 -10.60 2.58
N GLU A 181 15.70 -11.43 2.73
CA GLU A 181 17.11 -11.11 2.49
C GLU A 181 17.47 -10.93 0.99
N ALA A 182 16.67 -11.48 0.07
CA ALA A 182 16.93 -11.37 -1.36
C ALA A 182 16.30 -10.12 -2.01
N ARG A 183 15.57 -9.32 -1.25
CA ARG A 183 14.97 -8.07 -1.74
C ARG A 183 15.96 -6.93 -1.54
N VAL A 184 16.44 -6.37 -2.64
CA VAL A 184 17.39 -5.27 -2.64
C VAL A 184 16.64 -3.95 -2.80
N PRO A 185 16.88 -2.96 -1.92
CA PRO A 185 16.31 -1.64 -2.09
C PRO A 185 16.96 -0.92 -3.29
N ILE A 186 16.21 -0.02 -3.89
CA ILE A 186 16.76 0.89 -4.89
C ILE A 186 17.73 1.85 -4.19
N ALA A 187 18.96 1.92 -4.67
CA ALA A 187 19.99 2.76 -4.09
C ALA A 187 19.59 4.25 -4.09
N GLY A 188 19.71 4.89 -2.92
CA GLY A 188 19.38 6.29 -2.70
C GLY A 188 17.86 6.59 -2.61
N ALA A 189 16.98 5.59 -2.74
CA ALA A 189 15.53 5.84 -2.67
C ALA A 189 15.07 6.14 -1.24
N ALA A 190 15.57 5.41 -0.24
CA ALA A 190 15.22 5.67 1.15
C ALA A 190 15.69 7.07 1.59
N GLU A 191 16.90 7.46 1.21
CA GLU A 191 17.46 8.78 1.47
C GLU A 191 16.68 9.90 0.79
N LEU A 192 16.19 9.66 -0.45
CA LEU A 192 15.32 10.61 -1.16
C LEU A 192 14.01 10.83 -0.39
N TYR A 193 13.39 9.76 0.10
CA TYR A 193 12.11 9.87 0.83
C TYR A 193 12.31 10.50 2.21
N GLN A 194 13.38 10.14 2.91
CA GLN A 194 13.75 10.78 4.17
C GLN A 194 14.02 12.28 3.98
N ALA A 195 14.71 12.66 2.90
CA ALA A 195 14.97 14.04 2.57
C ALA A 195 13.70 14.84 2.24
N LEU A 196 12.75 14.26 1.49
CA LEU A 196 11.45 14.88 1.21
C LEU A 196 10.65 15.12 2.51
N VAL A 197 10.66 14.16 3.44
CA VAL A 197 10.03 14.32 4.74
C VAL A 197 10.72 15.43 5.55
N ALA A 198 12.05 15.43 5.61
CA ALA A 198 12.83 16.44 6.31
C ALA A 198 12.67 17.84 5.72
N GLY A 199 12.55 17.97 4.39
CA GLY A 199 12.33 19.23 3.68
C GLY A 199 11.03 19.94 4.06
N ASP A 200 10.02 19.21 4.56
CA ASP A 200 8.81 19.77 5.16
C ASP A 200 8.86 19.77 6.71
N GLY A 201 10.04 19.80 7.28
CA GLY A 201 10.22 19.81 8.74
C GLY A 201 9.75 18.55 9.44
N GLY A 202 9.81 17.40 8.78
CA GLY A 202 9.38 16.11 9.31
C GLY A 202 7.87 15.85 9.28
N ARG A 203 7.08 16.74 8.64
CA ARG A 203 5.61 16.67 8.63
C ARG A 203 5.04 15.95 7.41
N ALA A 204 5.79 15.87 6.32
CA ALA A 204 5.32 15.27 5.08
C ALA A 204 4.95 13.79 5.28
N PRO A 205 3.68 13.38 5.07
CA PRO A 205 3.30 11.98 5.09
C PRO A 205 3.83 11.27 3.84
N VAL A 206 4.21 10.01 4.02
CA VAL A 206 4.53 9.08 2.92
C VAL A 206 3.49 7.99 2.90
N PHE A 207 2.84 7.80 1.74
CA PHE A 207 1.89 6.73 1.48
C PHE A 207 2.48 5.77 0.45
N TYR A 208 2.45 4.50 0.75
CA TYR A 208 2.87 3.46 -0.18
C TYR A 208 1.64 2.83 -0.81
N VAL A 209 1.62 2.74 -2.12
CA VAL A 209 0.51 2.15 -2.88
C VAL A 209 1.06 0.96 -3.65
N SER A 210 0.46 -0.20 -3.50
CA SER A 210 0.87 -1.40 -4.24
C SER A 210 -0.35 -2.14 -4.76
N THR A 211 -0.25 -2.64 -5.97
CA THR A 211 -1.25 -3.55 -6.55
C THR A 211 -1.09 -4.99 -6.05
N GLY A 212 -0.14 -5.22 -5.16
CA GLY A 212 0.05 -6.50 -4.47
C GLY A 212 -1.06 -6.84 -3.48
N ALA A 213 -1.12 -8.10 -3.09
CA ALA A 213 -2.12 -8.60 -2.15
C ALA A 213 -1.81 -8.20 -0.70
N TRP A 214 -2.84 -7.94 0.10
CA TRP A 214 -2.74 -7.56 1.52
C TRP A 214 -1.97 -8.55 2.40
N ASN A 215 -1.90 -9.82 2.04
CA ASN A 215 -1.09 -10.82 2.73
C ASN A 215 0.42 -10.54 2.65
N LEU A 216 0.87 -9.69 1.72
CA LEU A 216 2.25 -9.19 1.64
C LEU A 216 2.53 -8.02 2.59
N HIS A 217 1.50 -7.40 3.17
CA HIS A 217 1.61 -6.17 3.95
C HIS A 217 2.70 -6.24 5.04
N ALA A 218 2.66 -7.27 5.90
CA ALA A 218 3.62 -7.40 6.99
C ALA A 218 5.08 -7.60 6.50
N VAL A 219 5.27 -8.23 5.33
CA VAL A 219 6.60 -8.41 4.73
C VAL A 219 7.11 -7.08 4.20
N LEU A 220 6.25 -6.32 3.54
CA LEU A 220 6.59 -5.01 3.00
C LEU A 220 6.85 -3.98 4.11
N GLU A 221 6.05 -3.98 5.18
CA GLU A 221 6.34 -3.12 6.35
C GLU A 221 7.73 -3.41 6.95
N ARG A 222 8.08 -4.69 7.13
CA ARG A 222 9.41 -5.06 7.63
C ARG A 222 10.53 -4.66 6.68
N PHE A 223 10.31 -4.81 5.37
CA PHE A 223 11.26 -4.35 4.35
C PHE A 223 11.49 -2.84 4.46
N LEU A 224 10.42 -2.05 4.47
CA LEU A 224 10.49 -0.58 4.60
C LEU A 224 11.27 -0.18 5.86
N ALA A 225 10.93 -0.77 7.01
CA ALA A 225 11.59 -0.49 8.27
C ALA A 225 13.08 -0.89 8.26
N ARG A 226 13.41 -2.07 7.72
CA ARG A 226 14.79 -2.58 7.63
C ARG A 226 15.69 -1.70 6.76
N HIS A 227 15.13 -1.15 5.69
CA HIS A 227 15.88 -0.32 4.73
C HIS A 227 15.70 1.19 4.96
N ASN A 228 15.26 1.56 6.17
CA ASN A 228 15.16 2.95 6.61
C ASN A 228 14.26 3.84 5.73
N PHE A 229 13.22 3.27 5.10
CA PHE A 229 12.18 4.07 4.47
C PHE A 229 11.31 4.74 5.53
N PRO A 230 10.79 5.96 5.29
CA PRO A 230 9.85 6.60 6.21
C PRO A 230 8.65 5.70 6.50
N THR A 231 8.25 5.63 7.77
CA THR A 231 7.05 4.88 8.13
C THR A 231 5.81 5.56 7.59
N GLY A 232 4.92 4.82 6.92
CA GLY A 232 3.69 5.36 6.35
C GLY A 232 2.64 4.28 6.09
N PRO A 233 1.38 4.69 5.84
CA PRO A 233 0.33 3.77 5.43
C PRO A 233 0.68 3.05 4.13
N LEU A 234 0.40 1.75 4.12
CA LEU A 234 0.59 0.89 2.95
C LEU A 234 -0.79 0.48 2.42
N LEU A 235 -1.17 1.03 1.29
CA LEU A 235 -2.47 0.87 0.65
C LEU A 235 -2.36 -0.16 -0.47
N MET A 236 -3.03 -1.30 -0.30
CA MET A 236 -2.89 -2.46 -1.18
C MET A 236 -4.23 -2.87 -1.78
N THR A 237 -4.18 -3.67 -2.85
CA THR A 237 -5.38 -4.24 -3.46
C THR A 237 -5.86 -5.48 -2.72
N ASP A 238 -7.15 -5.76 -2.83
CA ASP A 238 -7.72 -7.01 -2.34
C ASP A 238 -7.40 -8.14 -3.33
N TRP A 239 -6.40 -8.95 -3.00
CA TRP A 239 -6.02 -10.14 -3.71
C TRP A 239 -6.18 -11.35 -2.80
N GLY A 240 -7.18 -12.18 -3.06
CA GLY A 240 -7.34 -13.46 -2.39
C GLY A 240 -7.84 -14.51 -3.37
N PRO A 241 -7.70 -15.83 -3.07
CA PRO A 241 -8.30 -16.89 -3.86
C PRO A 241 -9.82 -16.80 -3.96
N GLY A 242 -10.48 -16.05 -3.04
CA GLY A 242 -11.91 -15.80 -2.99
C GLY A 242 -12.37 -14.47 -3.61
N GLY A 243 -11.45 -13.58 -3.95
CA GLY A 243 -11.80 -12.35 -4.66
C GLY A 243 -12.10 -12.64 -6.12
N SER A 244 -13.25 -12.17 -6.62
CA SER A 244 -13.65 -12.38 -8.03
C SER A 244 -12.64 -11.70 -8.97
N TRP A 245 -11.59 -12.40 -9.35
CA TRP A 245 -10.56 -11.92 -10.29
C TRP A 245 -11.15 -11.45 -11.63
N LEU A 246 -12.38 -11.85 -11.93
CA LEU A 246 -13.16 -11.45 -13.10
C LEU A 246 -13.68 -10.00 -13.05
N PHE A 247 -13.72 -9.37 -11.86
CA PHE A 247 -14.23 -8.00 -11.65
C PHE A 247 -13.16 -7.06 -11.08
N ARG A 248 -11.90 -7.40 -11.25
CA ARG A 248 -10.81 -6.59 -10.72
C ARG A 248 -10.76 -5.22 -11.42
N GLU A 249 -10.77 -4.17 -10.61
CA GLU A 249 -10.34 -2.86 -11.04
C GLU A 249 -8.91 -2.97 -11.60
N GLY A 250 -8.66 -2.50 -12.81
CA GLY A 250 -7.31 -2.51 -13.38
C GLY A 250 -6.34 -1.76 -12.46
N SER A 251 -5.07 -2.17 -12.43
CA SER A 251 -4.04 -1.55 -11.58
C SER A 251 -3.98 -0.02 -11.73
N MET A 252 -4.10 0.48 -12.95
CA MET A 252 -4.15 1.92 -13.24
C MET A 252 -5.33 2.62 -12.54
N LEU A 253 -6.53 2.03 -12.58
CA LEU A 253 -7.73 2.61 -11.96
C LEU A 253 -7.61 2.59 -10.44
N PHE A 254 -7.11 1.50 -9.86
CA PHE A 254 -6.87 1.41 -8.42
C PHE A 254 -5.90 2.49 -7.96
N THR A 255 -4.70 2.58 -8.56
CA THR A 255 -3.68 3.55 -8.19
C THR A 255 -4.20 5.00 -8.33
N SER A 256 -4.83 5.33 -9.46
CA SER A 256 -5.36 6.69 -9.67
C SER A 256 -6.49 7.03 -8.70
N ARG A 257 -7.38 6.07 -8.36
CA ARG A 257 -8.46 6.25 -7.39
C ARG A 257 -7.92 6.49 -5.98
N VAL A 258 -6.95 5.68 -5.55
CA VAL A 258 -6.32 5.83 -4.23
C VAL A 258 -5.65 7.19 -4.10
N ILE A 259 -4.83 7.59 -5.08
CA ILE A 259 -4.14 8.89 -5.06
C ILE A 259 -5.15 10.03 -5.06
N THR A 260 -6.19 9.95 -5.90
CA THR A 260 -7.24 10.98 -5.95
C THR A 260 -7.95 11.12 -4.60
N ALA A 261 -8.26 10.00 -3.93
CA ALA A 261 -8.88 10.01 -2.61
C ALA A 261 -7.97 10.66 -1.55
N LEU A 262 -6.66 10.38 -1.58
CA LEU A 262 -5.69 11.02 -0.69
C LEU A 262 -5.59 12.54 -0.95
N ILE A 263 -5.59 12.96 -2.22
CA ILE A 263 -5.60 14.37 -2.60
C ILE A 263 -6.84 15.09 -2.06
N ASP A 264 -8.00 14.46 -2.18
CA ASP A 264 -9.28 15.04 -1.74
C ASP A 264 -9.39 15.07 -0.21
N GLU A 265 -8.80 14.10 0.47
CA GLU A 265 -8.79 14.02 1.95
C GLU A 265 -7.82 15.04 2.57
N HIS A 266 -6.74 15.37 1.88
CA HIS A 266 -5.69 16.27 2.36
C HIS A 266 -5.53 17.50 1.45
N PRO A 267 -6.51 18.42 1.43
CA PRO A 267 -6.54 19.55 0.51
C PRO A 267 -5.38 20.54 0.67
N GLN A 268 -4.70 20.53 1.81
CA GLN A 268 -3.53 21.39 2.06
C GLN A 268 -2.25 20.88 1.40
N LEU A 269 -2.17 19.58 1.06
CA LEU A 269 -0.96 18.98 0.51
C LEU A 269 -0.85 19.16 -1.00
N ARG A 270 0.36 19.34 -1.49
CA ARG A 270 0.74 19.05 -2.88
C ARG A 270 1.62 17.81 -2.91
N TRP A 271 1.46 16.99 -3.91
CA TRP A 271 1.95 15.62 -3.90
C TRP A 271 3.18 15.41 -4.80
N VAL A 272 4.14 14.66 -4.31
CA VAL A 272 5.21 14.06 -5.10
C VAL A 272 4.81 12.61 -5.35
N LEU A 273 4.72 12.22 -6.62
CA LEU A 273 4.36 10.87 -7.03
C LEU A 273 5.62 10.15 -7.51
N VAL A 274 5.87 8.95 -7.01
CA VAL A 274 7.05 8.15 -7.36
C VAL A 274 6.59 6.76 -7.78
N GLY A 275 6.99 6.34 -8.98
CA GLY A 275 6.58 5.07 -9.57
C GLY A 275 7.57 4.56 -10.60
N ASP A 276 7.21 3.50 -11.30
CA ASP A 276 8.03 2.84 -12.31
C ASP A 276 7.43 2.91 -13.72
N SER A 277 8.27 2.63 -14.72
CA SER A 277 7.86 2.59 -16.13
C SER A 277 7.37 1.21 -16.59
N GLY A 278 7.55 0.16 -15.80
CA GLY A 278 7.21 -1.22 -16.18
C GLY A 278 5.74 -1.54 -15.97
N GLN A 279 5.08 -0.80 -15.06
CA GLN A 279 3.67 -0.94 -14.74
C GLN A 279 2.84 0.24 -15.29
N HIS A 280 1.68 0.52 -14.69
CA HIS A 280 0.73 1.53 -15.16
C HIS A 280 0.85 2.87 -14.42
N ASP A 281 1.92 3.11 -13.68
CA ASP A 281 2.11 4.34 -12.90
C ASP A 281 2.11 5.61 -13.76
N PRO A 282 2.81 5.67 -14.90
CA PRO A 282 2.77 6.86 -15.74
C PRO A 282 1.36 7.23 -16.19
N GLU A 283 0.54 6.24 -16.56
CA GLU A 283 -0.86 6.43 -16.97
C GLU A 283 -1.73 6.86 -15.80
N ALA A 284 -1.57 6.23 -14.63
CA ALA A 284 -2.30 6.56 -13.42
C ALA A 284 -1.98 7.98 -12.95
N TYR A 285 -0.70 8.36 -12.94
CA TYR A 285 -0.26 9.68 -12.52
C TYR A 285 -0.70 10.77 -13.49
N ALA A 286 -0.63 10.53 -14.79
CA ALA A 286 -1.18 11.45 -15.79
C ALA A 286 -2.69 11.65 -15.63
N ALA A 287 -3.43 10.59 -15.31
CA ALA A 287 -4.87 10.68 -15.03
C ALA A 287 -5.15 11.51 -13.77
N VAL A 288 -4.38 11.34 -12.69
CA VAL A 288 -4.48 12.13 -11.46
C VAL A 288 -4.16 13.60 -11.72
N ILE A 289 -3.08 13.90 -12.44
CA ILE A 289 -2.68 15.28 -12.78
C ILE A 289 -3.78 16.00 -13.56
N ARG A 290 -4.43 15.31 -14.50
CA ARG A 290 -5.59 15.85 -15.23
C ARG A 290 -6.79 16.10 -14.34
N ALA A 291 -7.09 15.13 -13.46
CA ALA A 291 -8.27 15.20 -12.60
C ALA A 291 -8.13 16.20 -11.45
N ARG A 292 -6.90 16.49 -11.02
CA ARG A 292 -6.61 17.37 -9.88
C ARG A 292 -5.49 18.38 -10.22
N PRO A 293 -5.77 19.36 -11.10
CA PRO A 293 -4.78 20.37 -11.49
C PRO A 293 -4.20 21.11 -10.30
N GLY A 294 -2.89 21.38 -10.32
CA GLY A 294 -2.19 22.11 -9.28
C GLY A 294 -1.95 21.35 -7.98
N ARG A 295 -2.38 20.07 -7.88
CA ARG A 295 -2.24 19.29 -6.65
C ARG A 295 -1.01 18.39 -6.62
N VAL A 296 -0.28 18.28 -7.74
CA VAL A 296 0.96 17.50 -7.86
C VAL A 296 2.13 18.45 -8.07
N HIS A 297 3.23 18.26 -7.32
CA HIS A 297 4.48 18.99 -7.49
C HIS A 297 5.29 18.42 -8.65
N ALA A 298 5.47 17.10 -8.64
CA ALA A 298 6.22 16.37 -9.64
C ALA A 298 5.81 14.90 -9.63
N ALA A 299 6.02 14.21 -10.74
CA ALA A 299 5.94 12.76 -10.86
C ALA A 299 7.32 12.22 -11.31
N TYR A 300 7.88 11.31 -10.55
CA TYR A 300 9.16 10.66 -10.81
C TYR A 300 8.90 9.22 -11.25
N ILE A 301 9.25 8.91 -12.49
CA ILE A 301 9.05 7.59 -13.09
C ILE A 301 10.39 6.93 -13.27
N ARG A 302 10.66 5.87 -12.51
CA ARG A 302 11.89 5.10 -12.64
C ARG A 302 11.85 4.25 -13.91
N GLU A 303 12.87 4.38 -14.77
CA GLU A 303 13.03 3.53 -15.95
C GLU A 303 13.50 2.13 -15.54
N VAL A 304 12.67 1.12 -15.80
CA VAL A 304 12.98 -0.27 -15.45
C VAL A 304 13.20 -1.15 -16.70
N PRO A 305 14.05 -2.20 -16.63
CA PRO A 305 14.20 -3.17 -17.69
C PRO A 305 12.95 -4.07 -17.85
N PRO A 306 12.68 -4.59 -19.07
CA PRO A 306 13.35 -4.24 -20.33
C PRO A 306 12.93 -2.87 -20.83
N ARG A 307 13.91 -2.06 -21.26
CA ARG A 307 13.68 -0.72 -21.81
C ARG A 307 13.13 -0.81 -23.21
N LEU A 308 11.82 -0.96 -23.33
CA LEU A 308 11.14 -1.07 -24.61
C LEU A 308 10.94 0.32 -25.22
N PRO A 309 11.42 0.61 -26.45
CA PRO A 309 11.30 1.95 -27.05
C PRO A 309 9.88 2.48 -27.08
N ALA A 310 8.88 1.63 -27.37
CA ALA A 310 7.49 2.02 -27.38
C ALA A 310 6.99 2.44 -25.99
N ARG A 311 7.46 1.76 -24.92
CA ARG A 311 7.10 2.12 -23.54
C ARG A 311 7.74 3.45 -23.14
N THR A 312 9.02 3.62 -23.44
CA THR A 312 9.75 4.87 -23.20
C THR A 312 9.09 6.04 -23.93
N ALA A 313 8.74 5.87 -25.22
CA ALA A 313 8.01 6.88 -26.00
C ALA A 313 6.66 7.24 -25.33
N ARG A 314 5.91 6.23 -24.88
CA ARG A 314 4.63 6.45 -24.20
C ARG A 314 4.80 7.27 -22.91
N VAL A 315 5.81 6.98 -22.10
CA VAL A 315 6.09 7.78 -20.89
C VAL A 315 6.44 9.22 -21.24
N HIS A 316 7.21 9.45 -22.30
CA HIS A 316 7.52 10.82 -22.76
C HIS A 316 6.28 11.57 -23.28
N GLU A 317 5.33 10.90 -23.93
CA GLU A 317 4.05 11.51 -24.33
C GLU A 317 3.26 11.97 -23.09
N LEU A 318 3.14 11.10 -22.09
CA LEU A 318 2.46 11.42 -20.82
C LEU A 318 3.19 12.52 -20.04
N ALA A 319 4.51 12.53 -20.06
CA ALA A 319 5.32 13.58 -19.47
C ALA A 319 5.09 14.94 -20.16
N ALA A 320 5.01 14.96 -21.49
CA ALA A 320 4.68 16.17 -22.25
C ALA A 320 3.25 16.64 -21.96
N GLU A 321 2.29 15.74 -21.77
CA GLU A 321 0.93 16.07 -21.34
C GLU A 321 0.91 16.69 -19.94
N ALA A 322 1.57 16.06 -18.96
CA ALA A 322 1.69 16.57 -17.60
C ALA A 322 2.38 17.96 -17.58
N GLY A 323 3.43 18.14 -18.39
CA GLY A 323 4.13 19.42 -18.56
C GLY A 323 3.24 20.55 -19.06
N ARG A 324 2.30 20.26 -19.96
CA ARG A 324 1.29 21.27 -20.40
C ARG A 324 0.34 21.69 -19.28
N LEU A 325 0.19 20.85 -18.26
CA LEU A 325 -0.58 21.13 -17.05
C LEU A 325 0.28 21.72 -15.91
N GLY A 326 1.54 22.07 -16.21
CA GLY A 326 2.47 22.66 -15.25
C GLY A 326 3.07 21.68 -14.25
N VAL A 327 2.99 20.36 -14.51
CA VAL A 327 3.54 19.32 -13.64
C VAL A 327 4.68 18.59 -14.35
N PRO A 328 5.93 18.69 -13.86
CA PRO A 328 7.03 17.90 -14.39
C PRO A 328 6.81 16.41 -14.10
N MET A 329 6.81 15.59 -15.16
CA MET A 329 6.89 14.13 -15.05
C MET A 329 8.20 13.70 -15.68
N LEU A 330 9.10 13.11 -14.88
CA LEU A 330 10.46 12.80 -15.30
C LEU A 330 10.66 11.28 -15.34
N LEU A 331 11.13 10.79 -16.49
CA LEU A 331 11.65 9.42 -16.59
C LEU A 331 13.13 9.43 -16.18
N LEU A 332 13.48 8.67 -15.15
CA LEU A 332 14.80 8.70 -14.54
C LEU A 332 15.34 7.30 -14.25
N ARG A 333 16.67 7.19 -14.21
CA ARG A 333 17.36 5.90 -14.01
C ARG A 333 17.75 5.64 -12.57
N ASP A 334 17.88 6.70 -11.77
CA ASP A 334 18.33 6.65 -10.38
C ASP A 334 17.69 7.76 -9.54
N SER A 335 17.89 7.68 -8.24
CA SER A 335 17.34 8.64 -7.29
C SER A 335 18.04 10.01 -7.33
N ILE A 336 19.21 10.13 -7.97
CA ILE A 336 19.98 11.37 -8.01
C ILE A 336 19.26 12.42 -8.84
N VAL A 337 18.78 12.05 -10.02
CA VAL A 337 18.05 12.96 -10.92
C VAL A 337 16.75 13.46 -10.26
N ALA A 338 16.06 12.59 -9.52
CA ALA A 338 14.90 12.99 -8.74
C ALA A 338 15.27 14.01 -7.65
N ALA A 339 16.37 13.77 -6.92
CA ALA A 339 16.84 14.64 -5.85
C ALA A 339 17.27 16.01 -6.38
N GLU A 340 18.02 16.05 -7.49
CA GLU A 340 18.43 17.29 -8.13
C GLU A 340 17.24 18.14 -8.58
N HIS A 341 16.26 17.49 -9.22
CA HIS A 341 15.04 18.19 -9.63
C HIS A 341 14.20 18.64 -8.42
N ALA A 342 14.05 17.80 -7.38
CA ALA A 342 13.35 18.19 -6.16
C ALA A 342 14.02 19.39 -5.46
N CYS A 343 15.35 19.48 -5.54
CA CYS A 343 16.10 20.64 -5.06
C CYS A 343 15.76 21.90 -5.85
N THR A 344 15.63 21.84 -7.18
CA THR A 344 15.18 22.99 -8.00
C THR A 344 13.77 23.46 -7.66
N LEU A 345 12.92 22.56 -7.17
CA LEU A 345 11.57 22.87 -6.69
C LEU A 345 11.55 23.40 -5.24
N GLY A 346 12.72 23.50 -4.57
CA GLY A 346 12.80 23.89 -3.17
C GLY A 346 12.24 22.87 -2.17
N LEU A 347 12.11 21.60 -2.59
CA LEU A 347 11.66 20.50 -1.75
C LEU A 347 12.82 19.86 -0.96
N LEU A 348 14.03 19.99 -1.48
CA LEU A 348 15.28 19.52 -0.87
C LEU A 348 16.31 20.65 -0.83
N ASP A 349 17.25 20.55 0.08
CA ASP A 349 18.45 21.39 0.07
C ASP A 349 19.64 20.69 -0.64
N PRO A 350 20.68 21.43 -1.05
CA PRO A 350 21.82 20.87 -1.76
C PRO A 350 22.62 19.82 -0.94
N GLU A 351 22.63 19.89 0.39
CA GLU A 351 23.33 18.90 1.22
C GLU A 351 22.58 17.56 1.21
N GLN A 352 21.26 17.60 1.24
CA GLN A 352 20.42 16.40 1.10
C GLN A 352 20.69 15.70 -0.25
N VAL A 353 20.83 16.46 -1.34
CA VAL A 353 21.20 15.90 -2.66
C VAL A 353 22.55 15.18 -2.62
N LYS A 354 23.54 15.74 -1.90
CA LYS A 354 24.86 15.08 -1.74
C LYS A 354 24.74 13.75 -0.99
N VAL A 355 23.91 13.68 0.06
CA VAL A 355 23.66 12.43 0.82
C VAL A 355 23.04 11.37 -0.10
N ILE A 356 22.00 11.74 -0.85
CA ILE A 356 21.32 10.84 -1.78
C ILE A 356 22.29 10.35 -2.86
N ARG A 357 23.14 11.23 -3.41
CA ARG A 357 24.15 10.87 -4.40
C ARG A 357 25.13 9.83 -3.86
N ARG A 358 25.66 10.02 -2.63
CA ARG A 358 26.57 9.05 -1.98
C ARG A 358 25.88 7.68 -1.83
N ALA A 359 24.66 7.66 -1.32
CA ALA A 359 23.90 6.43 -1.15
C ALA A 359 23.62 5.72 -2.49
N ALA A 360 23.29 6.47 -3.54
CA ALA A 360 23.00 5.94 -4.86
C ALA A 360 24.25 5.39 -5.58
N THR A 361 25.44 5.94 -5.32
CA THR A 361 26.70 5.49 -5.97
C THR A 361 27.48 4.46 -5.15
N GLY A 362 27.01 4.11 -3.95
CA GLY A 362 27.74 3.20 -3.06
C GLY A 362 29.07 3.77 -2.53
N SER A 363 29.27 5.08 -2.64
CA SER A 363 30.45 5.79 -2.16
C SER A 363 30.23 6.23 -0.71
N GLY A 364 30.20 5.29 0.20
CA GLY A 364 30.05 5.51 1.64
C GLY A 364 31.13 4.78 2.42
#